data_b027ec04f4b9fd78044159b26b8d57c4
#
_entry.id   b027ec04f4b9fd78044159b26b8d57c4
#
_cell.length_a   1.000
_cell.length_b   1.000
_cell.length_c   1.000
_cell.angle_alpha   90.00
_cell.angle_beta   90.00
_cell.angle_gamma   90.00
#
_symmetry.space_group_name_H-M   'P 1'
#
loop_
_entity.id
_entity.type
_entity.pdbx_description
1 polymer ?
#
loop_
_entity_poly.entity_id
_entity_poly.type
_entity_poly.pdbx_seq_one_letter_code
_entity_poly.pdbx_strand_id
1 'polypeptide(L)'
;DRDRVVEALEYAFCSAYRKMVPGADAIESLRADINEKKGDTRIFASLEVVADDDYVDKFNEVPLQVAVKKEAGATVGDRVDFDVTPKNFGRIAVQTAKQTMMQRLRQAEKEKIYDEFKDRAGDIVSGSVRRFEKSDVMVDLGKFEARMPSKERVGTEEYNVGDRIWCYVVSVDNEGRGPEIILSRSHPNFVRRLFESEVAEISDRTVELRAVAREAGYRTKVAVYTHDDKVDPVGACVGLRGARVKNIVRELNNEKVDIIRWNEDVKE
;
A
#
# COMPACT_ATOMS: atom_id res chain seq x y z
N ASP A 1 17.64 1.30 1.84
CA ASP A 1 18.60 1.80 2.82
C ASP A 1 19.29 0.61 3.50
N ARG A 2 20.62 0.49 3.32
CA ARG A 2 21.43 -0.66 3.78
C ARG A 2 21.30 -0.86 5.28
N ASP A 3 21.37 0.22 6.05
CA ASP A 3 21.38 0.17 7.51
C ASP A 3 20.07 -0.40 8.06
N ARG A 4 18.94 -0.02 7.49
CA ARG A 4 17.63 -0.58 7.84
C ARG A 4 17.50 -2.07 7.54
N VAL A 5 18.17 -2.56 6.50
CA VAL A 5 18.19 -3.99 6.18
C VAL A 5 19.03 -4.76 7.20
N VAL A 6 20.21 -4.22 7.57
CA VAL A 6 21.08 -4.82 8.58
C VAL A 6 20.37 -4.90 9.93
N GLU A 7 19.78 -3.80 10.39
CA GLU A 7 18.99 -3.74 11.64
C GLU A 7 17.85 -4.76 11.66
N ALA A 8 17.14 -4.91 10.52
CA ALA A 8 16.08 -5.90 10.40
C ALA A 8 16.58 -7.34 10.45
N LEU A 9 17.80 -7.60 9.90
CA LEU A 9 18.44 -8.90 9.98
C LEU A 9 18.91 -9.21 11.41
N GLU A 10 19.48 -8.24 12.10
CA GLU A 10 19.89 -8.39 13.51
C GLU A 10 18.70 -8.74 14.38
N TYR A 11 17.60 -8.01 14.25
CA TYR A 11 16.36 -8.32 14.95
C TYR A 11 15.81 -9.72 14.62
N ALA A 12 15.82 -10.10 13.34
CA ALA A 12 15.34 -11.42 12.92
C ALA A 12 16.21 -12.56 13.45
N PHE A 13 17.52 -12.37 13.53
CA PHE A 13 18.44 -13.36 14.09
C PHE A 13 18.26 -13.50 15.59
N CYS A 14 18.12 -12.42 16.34
CA CYS A 14 17.78 -12.47 17.76
C CYS A 14 16.46 -13.18 18.01
N SER A 15 15.43 -12.92 17.18
CA SER A 15 14.15 -13.61 17.25
C SER A 15 14.25 -15.10 16.92
N ALA A 16 15.06 -15.48 15.93
CA ALA A 16 15.32 -16.88 15.59
C ALA A 16 16.05 -17.62 16.72
N TYR A 17 17.01 -16.96 17.35
CA TYR A 17 17.74 -17.49 18.50
C TYR A 17 16.80 -17.79 19.68
N ARG A 18 15.93 -16.84 20.05
CA ARG A 18 14.94 -17.02 21.12
C ARG A 18 14.03 -18.21 20.87
N LYS A 19 13.58 -18.43 19.65
CA LYS A 19 12.74 -19.59 19.27
C LYS A 19 13.48 -20.91 19.34
N MET A 20 14.80 -20.91 19.11
CA MET A 20 15.60 -22.13 19.05
C MET A 20 16.11 -22.58 20.42
N VAL A 21 16.44 -21.64 21.30
CA VAL A 21 17.04 -21.92 22.62
C VAL A 21 15.96 -21.83 23.70
N PRO A 22 15.62 -22.95 24.37
CA PRO A 22 14.62 -22.94 25.43
C PRO A 22 15.02 -22.00 26.58
N GLY A 23 14.12 -21.09 26.92
CA GLY A 23 14.34 -20.10 27.98
C GLY A 23 15.06 -18.83 27.53
N ALA A 24 15.49 -18.74 26.28
CA ALA A 24 16.14 -17.52 25.75
C ALA A 24 15.19 -16.31 25.66
N ASP A 25 13.89 -16.52 25.79
CA ASP A 25 12.90 -15.41 25.91
C ASP A 25 13.14 -14.57 27.18
N ALA A 26 13.76 -15.15 28.23
CA ALA A 26 14.11 -14.44 29.45
C ALA A 26 15.34 -13.54 29.30
N ILE A 27 16.11 -13.65 28.20
CA ILE A 27 17.30 -12.80 27.97
C ILE A 27 16.84 -11.39 27.58
N GLU A 28 17.16 -10.43 28.42
CA GLU A 28 16.80 -9.03 28.22
C GLU A 28 17.57 -8.41 27.07
N SER A 29 18.88 -8.60 27.01
CA SER A 29 19.76 -7.95 26.04
C SER A 29 20.45 -8.97 25.12
N LEU A 30 19.92 -9.10 23.91
CA LEU A 30 20.50 -9.89 22.82
C LEU A 30 20.89 -8.98 21.67
N ARG A 31 22.07 -9.21 21.10
CA ARG A 31 22.59 -8.55 19.92
C ARG A 31 23.09 -9.57 18.91
N ALA A 32 22.77 -9.37 17.65
CA ALA A 32 23.37 -10.12 16.57
C ALA A 32 24.50 -9.30 15.93
N ASP A 33 25.63 -9.93 15.68
CA ASP A 33 26.73 -9.35 14.93
C ASP A 33 26.88 -10.07 13.60
N ILE A 34 26.79 -9.31 12.51
CA ILE A 34 26.79 -9.82 11.15
C ILE A 34 28.11 -9.46 10.48
N ASN A 35 28.98 -10.45 10.26
CA ASN A 35 30.17 -10.27 9.46
C ASN A 35 29.83 -10.35 7.98
N GLU A 36 29.55 -9.21 7.34
CA GLU A 36 29.15 -9.12 5.93
C GLU A 36 30.19 -9.72 4.96
N LYS A 37 31.48 -9.68 5.30
CA LYS A 37 32.53 -10.19 4.41
C LYS A 37 32.62 -11.71 4.41
N LYS A 38 32.35 -12.34 5.55
CA LYS A 38 32.42 -13.80 5.73
C LYS A 38 31.05 -14.46 5.67
N GLY A 39 29.96 -13.70 5.81
CA GLY A 39 28.62 -14.23 5.92
C GLY A 39 28.34 -14.95 7.25
N ASP A 40 29.19 -14.75 8.25
CA ASP A 40 29.04 -15.36 9.58
C ASP A 40 28.16 -14.46 10.45
N THR A 41 27.35 -15.10 11.26
CA THR A 41 26.47 -14.40 12.22
C THR A 41 26.74 -14.95 13.61
N ARG A 42 26.98 -14.06 14.56
CA ARG A 42 27.15 -14.38 15.98
C ARG A 42 26.06 -13.70 16.80
N ILE A 43 25.66 -14.40 17.86
CA ILE A 43 24.67 -13.87 18.82
C ILE A 43 25.39 -13.63 20.13
N PHE A 44 25.27 -12.41 20.65
CA PHE A 44 25.80 -11.99 21.92
C PHE A 44 24.68 -11.71 22.92
N ALA A 45 24.82 -12.22 24.12
CA ALA A 45 24.01 -11.83 25.27
C ALA A 45 24.83 -10.89 26.16
N SER A 46 24.28 -9.74 26.50
CA SER A 46 24.87 -8.80 27.43
C SER A 46 24.39 -9.14 28.82
N LEU A 47 25.28 -9.75 29.62
CA LEU A 47 24.99 -10.25 30.95
C LEU A 47 25.56 -9.29 32.02
N GLU A 48 24.78 -9.10 33.09
CA GLU A 48 25.23 -8.31 34.25
C GLU A 48 26.16 -9.12 35.14
N VAL A 49 27.26 -8.51 35.52
CA VAL A 49 28.25 -9.14 36.42
C VAL A 49 27.77 -9.03 37.86
N VAL A 50 27.55 -10.17 38.50
CA VAL A 50 27.15 -10.26 39.90
C VAL A 50 28.23 -10.92 40.75
N ALA A 51 28.16 -10.74 42.07
CA ALA A 51 29.03 -11.47 42.97
C ALA A 51 28.75 -12.99 42.87
N ASP A 52 29.77 -13.83 43.04
CA ASP A 52 29.63 -15.27 42.80
C ASP A 52 28.55 -15.92 43.68
N ASP A 53 28.32 -15.38 44.90
CA ASP A 53 27.29 -15.85 45.83
C ASP A 53 25.89 -15.31 45.53
N ASP A 54 25.77 -14.27 44.72
CA ASP A 54 24.52 -13.61 44.36
C ASP A 54 23.97 -14.08 42.96
N TYR A 55 24.68 -14.98 42.30
CA TYR A 55 24.27 -15.50 40.97
C TYR A 55 23.00 -16.34 41.04
N VAL A 56 21.91 -15.85 40.46
CA VAL A 56 20.59 -16.50 40.44
C VAL A 56 20.07 -16.69 39.03
N ASP A 57 20.17 -15.67 38.18
CA ASP A 57 19.60 -15.69 36.81
C ASP A 57 20.68 -16.02 35.75
N LYS A 58 20.70 -17.31 35.38
CA LYS A 58 21.62 -17.81 34.33
C LYS A 58 21.45 -17.18 32.94
N PHE A 59 20.38 -16.45 32.71
CA PHE A 59 20.09 -15.84 31.41
C PHE A 59 20.51 -14.36 31.32
N ASN A 60 20.54 -13.64 32.43
CA ASN A 60 20.85 -12.22 32.47
C ASN A 60 22.08 -11.88 33.34
N GLU A 61 22.53 -12.80 34.14
CA GLU A 61 23.64 -12.60 35.07
C GLU A 61 24.85 -13.50 34.74
N VAL A 62 26.04 -13.06 35.15
CA VAL A 62 27.26 -13.84 35.07
C VAL A 62 28.11 -13.63 36.34
N PRO A 63 28.64 -14.73 36.94
CA PRO A 63 29.53 -14.62 38.11
C PRO A 63 30.80 -13.83 37.78
N LEU A 64 31.27 -13.02 38.73
CA LEU A 64 32.48 -12.18 38.58
C LEU A 64 33.69 -12.99 38.12
N GLN A 65 33.91 -14.20 38.67
CA GLN A 65 35.03 -15.07 38.28
C GLN A 65 35.00 -15.48 36.80
N VAL A 66 33.79 -15.56 36.19
CA VAL A 66 33.65 -15.89 34.77
C VAL A 66 33.81 -14.64 33.91
N ALA A 67 33.27 -13.51 34.35
CA ALA A 67 33.40 -12.23 33.67
C ALA A 67 34.87 -11.77 33.54
N VAL A 68 35.61 -11.83 34.60
CA VAL A 68 37.06 -11.43 34.64
C VAL A 68 37.92 -12.29 33.69
N LYS A 69 37.60 -13.56 33.48
CA LYS A 69 38.33 -14.41 32.49
C LYS A 69 38.14 -13.92 31.06
N LYS A 70 37.02 -13.25 30.78
CA LYS A 70 36.74 -12.71 29.47
C LYS A 70 37.18 -11.26 29.32
N GLU A 71 36.99 -10.46 30.34
CA GLU A 71 37.36 -9.05 30.39
C GLU A 71 38.07 -8.76 31.71
N ALA A 72 39.41 -8.62 31.65
CA ALA A 72 40.29 -8.55 32.82
C ALA A 72 40.01 -7.36 33.77
N GLY A 73 39.11 -6.44 33.44
CA GLY A 73 38.76 -5.29 34.26
C GLY A 73 37.30 -5.30 34.73
N ALA A 74 36.57 -6.39 34.51
CA ALA A 74 35.16 -6.45 34.87
C ALA A 74 34.92 -6.37 36.38
N THR A 75 33.95 -5.56 36.79
CA THR A 75 33.54 -5.38 38.18
C THR A 75 32.04 -5.71 38.33
N VAL A 76 31.61 -5.98 39.56
CA VAL A 76 30.18 -6.21 39.85
C VAL A 76 29.34 -5.00 39.43
N GLY A 77 28.27 -5.23 38.69
CA GLY A 77 27.43 -4.21 38.10
C GLY A 77 27.76 -3.86 36.65
N ASP A 78 28.92 -4.32 36.13
CA ASP A 78 29.23 -4.14 34.70
C ASP A 78 28.41 -5.06 33.81
N ARG A 79 28.27 -4.73 32.53
CA ARG A 79 27.68 -5.62 31.52
C ARG A 79 28.74 -6.13 30.55
N VAL A 80 28.81 -7.44 30.40
CA VAL A 80 29.77 -8.12 29.53
C VAL A 80 29.07 -8.93 28.47
N ASP A 81 29.51 -8.80 27.21
CA ASP A 81 28.95 -9.52 26.08
C ASP A 81 29.53 -10.94 25.98
N PHE A 82 28.67 -11.93 26.03
CA PHE A 82 29.00 -13.35 25.84
C PHE A 82 28.50 -13.87 24.48
N ASP A 83 29.37 -14.55 23.74
CA ASP A 83 28.99 -15.27 22.52
C ASP A 83 28.21 -16.52 22.91
N VAL A 84 26.90 -16.47 22.63
CA VAL A 84 25.93 -17.53 22.92
C VAL A 84 25.48 -18.27 21.65
N THR A 85 26.18 -18.09 20.54
CA THR A 85 25.87 -18.65 19.24
C THR A 85 25.81 -20.17 19.25
N PRO A 86 24.68 -20.81 18.94
CA PRO A 86 24.59 -22.25 18.87
C PRO A 86 25.39 -22.84 17.70
N LYS A 87 25.93 -24.03 17.84
CA LYS A 87 26.79 -24.68 16.83
C LYS A 87 26.16 -24.80 15.42
N ASN A 88 24.85 -24.88 15.31
CA ASN A 88 24.13 -25.02 14.02
C ASN A 88 23.39 -23.76 13.60
N PHE A 89 23.67 -22.62 14.24
CA PHE A 89 22.95 -21.37 14.00
C PHE A 89 23.12 -20.84 12.57
N GLY A 90 24.24 -21.08 11.92
CA GLY A 90 24.52 -20.58 10.57
C GLY A 90 23.47 -20.98 9.52
N ARG A 91 22.94 -22.22 9.58
CA ARG A 91 21.89 -22.69 8.65
C ARG A 91 20.58 -21.95 8.89
N ILE A 92 20.23 -21.74 10.15
CA ILE A 92 18.99 -21.04 10.54
C ILE A 92 19.12 -19.57 10.20
N ALA A 93 20.28 -18.98 10.45
CA ALA A 93 20.58 -17.59 10.09
C ALA A 93 20.39 -17.34 8.58
N VAL A 94 20.90 -18.22 7.72
CA VAL A 94 20.73 -18.10 6.25
C VAL A 94 19.25 -18.16 5.84
N GLN A 95 18.48 -19.08 6.40
CA GLN A 95 17.03 -19.17 6.09
C GLN A 95 16.28 -17.94 6.60
N THR A 96 16.56 -17.52 7.82
CA THR A 96 15.96 -16.33 8.44
C THR A 96 16.31 -15.07 7.63
N ALA A 97 17.58 -14.91 7.25
CA ALA A 97 18.02 -13.80 6.40
C ALA A 97 17.25 -13.74 5.09
N LYS A 98 17.16 -14.89 4.39
CA LYS A 98 16.40 -14.98 3.13
C LYS A 98 14.93 -14.57 3.31
N GLN A 99 14.27 -15.08 4.35
CA GLN A 99 12.86 -14.75 4.64
C GLN A 99 12.70 -13.26 4.97
N THR A 100 13.56 -12.72 5.82
CA THR A 100 13.52 -11.30 6.24
C THR A 100 13.79 -10.38 5.07
N MET A 101 14.79 -10.67 4.25
CA MET A 101 15.08 -9.89 3.04
C MET A 101 13.92 -9.93 2.04
N MET A 102 13.33 -11.09 1.79
CA MET A 102 12.17 -11.22 0.92
C MET A 102 10.94 -10.46 1.47
N GLN A 103 10.76 -10.48 2.79
CA GLN A 103 9.68 -9.73 3.44
C GLN A 103 9.91 -8.21 3.31
N ARG A 104 11.15 -7.74 3.55
CA ARG A 104 11.52 -6.32 3.40
C ARG A 104 11.39 -5.83 1.96
N LEU A 105 11.81 -6.65 1.00
CA LEU A 105 11.64 -6.34 -0.42
C LEU A 105 10.17 -6.17 -0.78
N ARG A 106 9.32 -7.14 -0.40
CA ARG A 106 7.87 -7.04 -0.60
C ARG A 106 7.26 -5.80 0.07
N GLN A 107 7.72 -5.46 1.26
CA GLN A 107 7.25 -4.27 1.96
C GLN A 107 7.64 -2.98 1.23
N ALA A 108 8.89 -2.88 0.77
CA ALA A 108 9.37 -1.73 -0.01
C ALA A 108 8.63 -1.60 -1.36
N GLU A 109 8.34 -2.72 -2.04
CA GLU A 109 7.52 -2.74 -3.26
C GLU A 109 6.11 -2.20 -2.99
N LYS A 110 5.48 -2.62 -1.88
CA LYS A 110 4.16 -2.15 -1.47
C LYS A 110 4.14 -0.66 -1.14
N GLU A 111 5.11 -0.19 -0.39
CA GLU A 111 5.25 1.23 -0.06
C GLU A 111 5.40 2.08 -1.33
N LYS A 112 6.22 1.62 -2.28
CA LYS A 112 6.40 2.30 -3.56
C LYS A 112 5.11 2.37 -4.38
N ILE A 113 4.33 1.29 -4.41
CA ILE A 113 3.03 1.24 -5.08
C ILE A 113 2.06 2.22 -4.40
N TYR A 114 1.99 2.19 -3.07
CA TYR A 114 1.16 3.13 -2.31
C TYR A 114 1.53 4.59 -2.60
N ASP A 115 2.81 4.92 -2.56
CA ASP A 115 3.30 6.28 -2.84
C ASP A 115 2.98 6.75 -4.27
N GLU A 116 2.98 5.83 -5.25
CA GLU A 116 2.63 6.15 -6.64
C GLU A 116 1.11 6.42 -6.81
N PHE A 117 0.28 5.77 -6.01
CA PHE A 117 -1.19 5.83 -6.19
C PHE A 117 -1.95 6.62 -5.12
N LYS A 118 -1.35 6.93 -3.95
CA LYS A 118 -2.04 7.63 -2.84
C LYS A 118 -2.71 8.94 -3.25
N ASP A 119 -2.06 9.71 -4.14
CA ASP A 119 -2.56 11.00 -4.61
C ASP A 119 -3.51 10.87 -5.81
N ARG A 120 -3.77 9.65 -6.28
CA ARG A 120 -4.68 9.36 -7.39
C ARG A 120 -6.09 8.96 -6.97
N ALA A 121 -6.37 8.91 -5.68
CA ALA A 121 -7.73 8.78 -5.19
C ALA A 121 -8.58 9.95 -5.71
N GLY A 122 -9.71 9.64 -6.31
CA GLY A 122 -10.53 10.65 -6.98
C GLY A 122 -10.25 10.87 -8.46
N ASP A 123 -9.22 10.26 -9.05
CA ASP A 123 -8.92 10.33 -10.48
C ASP A 123 -9.48 9.16 -11.27
N ILE A 124 -9.37 9.21 -12.59
CA ILE A 124 -9.61 8.07 -13.47
C ILE A 124 -8.30 7.42 -13.90
N VAL A 125 -8.33 6.10 -13.99
CA VAL A 125 -7.20 5.27 -14.44
C VAL A 125 -7.67 4.29 -15.51
N SER A 126 -6.77 3.99 -16.44
CA SER A 126 -7.01 2.96 -17.46
C SER A 126 -6.26 1.69 -17.09
N GLY A 127 -6.93 0.55 -17.16
CA GLY A 127 -6.34 -0.76 -16.91
C GLY A 127 -6.97 -1.85 -17.75
N SER A 128 -6.42 -3.05 -17.67
CA SER A 128 -6.95 -4.23 -18.36
C SER A 128 -7.56 -5.20 -17.36
N VAL A 129 -8.73 -5.73 -17.67
CA VAL A 129 -9.36 -6.80 -16.88
C VAL A 129 -8.47 -8.03 -16.92
N ARG A 130 -7.98 -8.48 -15.77
CA ARG A 130 -7.03 -9.60 -15.69
C ARG A 130 -7.69 -10.91 -15.30
N ARG A 131 -8.54 -10.88 -14.30
CA ARG A 131 -9.27 -12.04 -13.79
C ARG A 131 -10.46 -11.62 -12.92
N PHE A 132 -11.24 -12.60 -12.56
CA PHE A 132 -12.31 -12.44 -11.58
C PHE A 132 -11.95 -13.18 -10.29
N GLU A 133 -12.17 -12.53 -9.15
CA GLU A 133 -12.10 -13.15 -7.84
C GLU A 133 -13.49 -13.14 -7.21
N LYS A 134 -14.16 -14.30 -7.20
CA LYS A 134 -15.60 -14.40 -6.84
C LYS A 134 -16.43 -13.50 -7.77
N SER A 135 -16.97 -12.41 -7.25
CA SER A 135 -17.76 -11.42 -8.01
C SER A 135 -17.01 -10.12 -8.30
N ASP A 136 -15.79 -9.97 -7.79
CA ASP A 136 -14.97 -8.79 -7.99
C ASP A 136 -14.14 -8.92 -9.27
N VAL A 137 -13.90 -7.78 -9.94
CA VAL A 137 -13.05 -7.70 -11.13
C VAL A 137 -11.68 -7.20 -10.72
N MET A 138 -10.64 -7.95 -11.08
CA MET A 138 -9.26 -7.54 -10.88
C MET A 138 -8.74 -6.89 -12.15
N VAL A 139 -8.27 -5.65 -12.00
CA VAL A 139 -7.83 -4.78 -13.10
C VAL A 139 -6.34 -4.53 -12.98
N ASP A 140 -5.59 -4.87 -14.02
CA ASP A 140 -4.16 -4.64 -14.12
C ASP A 140 -3.90 -3.19 -14.56
N LEU A 141 -3.25 -2.41 -13.69
CA LEU A 141 -2.82 -1.04 -13.95
C LEU A 141 -1.38 -0.96 -14.49
N GLY A 142 -0.79 -2.11 -14.86
CA GLY A 142 0.57 -2.26 -15.40
C GLY A 142 1.60 -2.63 -14.32
N LYS A 143 1.64 -1.94 -13.20
CA LYS A 143 2.56 -2.23 -12.08
C LYS A 143 1.86 -2.90 -10.90
N PHE A 144 0.57 -2.74 -10.82
CA PHE A 144 -0.23 -3.22 -9.70
C PHE A 144 -1.62 -3.65 -10.17
N GLU A 145 -2.20 -4.61 -9.45
CA GLU A 145 -3.53 -5.12 -9.69
C GLU A 145 -4.50 -4.47 -8.70
N ALA A 146 -5.46 -3.70 -9.22
CA ALA A 146 -6.49 -3.04 -8.45
C ALA A 146 -7.77 -3.87 -8.45
N ARG A 147 -8.62 -3.67 -7.43
CA ARG A 147 -9.87 -4.39 -7.25
C ARG A 147 -11.07 -3.49 -7.54
N MET A 148 -11.98 -3.96 -8.38
CA MET A 148 -13.31 -3.38 -8.55
C MET A 148 -14.34 -4.35 -7.92
N PRO A 149 -14.82 -4.05 -6.70
CA PRO A 149 -15.82 -4.86 -6.02
C PRO A 149 -17.12 -4.95 -6.82
N SER A 150 -17.91 -6.00 -6.59
CA SER A 150 -19.17 -6.20 -7.31
C SER A 150 -20.16 -5.04 -7.18
N LYS A 151 -20.17 -4.34 -6.04
CA LYS A 151 -21.01 -3.14 -5.80
C LYS A 151 -20.57 -1.91 -6.60
N GLU A 152 -19.31 -1.88 -7.04
CA GLU A 152 -18.70 -0.80 -7.82
C GLU A 152 -18.75 -1.05 -9.33
N ARG A 153 -19.29 -2.20 -9.74
CA ARG A 153 -19.54 -2.56 -11.13
C ARG A 153 -20.84 -1.93 -11.62
N VAL A 154 -20.94 -1.75 -12.91
CA VAL A 154 -22.20 -1.39 -13.57
C VAL A 154 -22.89 -2.68 -14.01
N GLY A 155 -24.14 -2.90 -13.56
CA GLY A 155 -24.85 -4.15 -13.79
C GLY A 155 -25.19 -4.45 -15.26
N THR A 156 -25.21 -3.42 -16.10
CA THR A 156 -25.47 -3.53 -17.55
C THR A 156 -24.19 -3.71 -18.38
N GLU A 157 -23.01 -3.61 -17.76
CA GLU A 157 -21.73 -3.81 -18.44
C GLU A 157 -21.25 -5.26 -18.30
N GLU A 158 -20.73 -5.78 -19.39
CA GLU A 158 -19.99 -7.04 -19.41
C GLU A 158 -18.49 -6.77 -19.38
N TYR A 159 -17.77 -7.52 -18.55
CA TYR A 159 -16.33 -7.40 -18.43
C TYR A 159 -15.69 -8.72 -18.85
N ASN A 160 -14.78 -8.67 -19.84
CA ASN A 160 -14.06 -9.86 -20.29
C ASN A 160 -12.57 -9.71 -20.00
N VAL A 161 -11.90 -10.83 -19.73
CA VAL A 161 -10.45 -10.84 -19.53
C VAL A 161 -9.74 -10.30 -20.77
N GLY A 162 -8.89 -9.30 -20.58
CA GLY A 162 -8.20 -8.59 -21.64
C GLY A 162 -8.86 -7.27 -22.08
N ASP A 163 -10.10 -7.01 -21.68
CA ASP A 163 -10.77 -5.74 -21.99
C ASP A 163 -10.03 -4.58 -21.29
N ARG A 164 -9.82 -3.51 -22.04
CA ARG A 164 -9.27 -2.27 -21.50
C ARG A 164 -10.40 -1.35 -21.08
N ILE A 165 -10.39 -0.97 -19.81
CA ILE A 165 -11.46 -0.15 -19.21
C ILE A 165 -10.88 1.05 -18.45
N TRP A 166 -11.63 2.13 -18.44
CA TRP A 166 -11.40 3.25 -17.54
C TRP A 166 -12.19 3.06 -16.24
N CYS A 167 -11.58 3.39 -15.13
CA CYS A 167 -12.20 3.29 -13.81
C CYS A 167 -11.87 4.53 -12.97
N TYR A 168 -12.78 4.88 -12.09
CA TYR A 168 -12.57 5.87 -11.05
C TYR A 168 -11.88 5.22 -9.85
N VAL A 169 -10.85 5.87 -9.29
CA VAL A 169 -10.17 5.42 -8.08
C VAL A 169 -10.95 5.90 -6.87
N VAL A 170 -11.62 5.00 -6.18
CA VAL A 170 -12.43 5.32 -4.99
C VAL A 170 -11.55 5.57 -3.78
N SER A 171 -10.63 4.65 -3.52
CA SER A 171 -9.70 4.74 -2.41
C SER A 171 -8.38 4.03 -2.73
N VAL A 172 -7.34 4.46 -2.02
CA VAL A 172 -6.02 3.84 -2.00
C VAL A 172 -5.65 3.67 -0.54
N ASP A 173 -5.76 2.44 -0.04
CA ASP A 173 -5.53 2.11 1.36
C ASP A 173 -4.25 1.29 1.51
N ASN A 174 -3.52 1.48 2.61
CA ASN A 174 -2.31 0.71 2.93
C ASN A 174 -2.47 -0.03 4.27
N GLU A 175 -3.69 -0.49 4.55
CA GLU A 175 -4.00 -1.23 5.76
C GLU A 175 -3.86 -2.76 5.53
N GLY A 176 -3.33 -3.46 6.52
CA GLY A 176 -3.27 -4.92 6.53
C GLY A 176 -2.19 -5.55 5.65
N ARG A 177 -2.58 -6.32 4.63
CA ARG A 177 -1.63 -7.13 3.82
C ARG A 177 -0.90 -6.38 2.72
N GLY A 178 -1.15 -5.08 2.57
CA GLY A 178 -0.51 -4.20 1.57
C GLY A 178 -1.49 -3.22 0.93
N PRO A 179 -1.03 -2.39 -0.02
CA PRO A 179 -1.88 -1.41 -0.66
C PRO A 179 -3.05 -2.08 -1.37
N GLU A 180 -4.23 -1.54 -1.14
CA GLU A 180 -5.46 -1.93 -1.82
C GLU A 180 -5.98 -0.71 -2.58
N ILE A 181 -6.14 -0.84 -3.89
CA ILE A 181 -6.70 0.19 -4.75
C ILE A 181 -8.12 -0.26 -5.13
N ILE A 182 -9.11 0.50 -4.71
CA ILE A 182 -10.51 0.24 -5.03
C ILE A 182 -10.92 1.08 -6.22
N LEU A 183 -11.42 0.40 -7.24
CA LEU A 183 -11.91 1.00 -8.47
C LEU A 183 -13.43 0.96 -8.55
N SER A 184 -14.01 1.91 -9.27
CA SER A 184 -15.45 1.97 -9.53
C SER A 184 -15.73 2.43 -10.95
N ARG A 185 -16.77 1.84 -11.56
CA ARG A 185 -17.41 2.35 -12.76
C ARG A 185 -18.83 2.87 -12.48
N SER A 186 -19.41 2.51 -11.33
CA SER A 186 -20.75 2.95 -10.90
C SER A 186 -20.75 4.30 -10.19
N HIS A 187 -19.61 4.76 -9.66
CA HIS A 187 -19.52 5.98 -8.86
C HIS A 187 -19.89 7.24 -9.69
N PRO A 188 -20.71 8.18 -9.18
CA PRO A 188 -21.09 9.40 -9.92
C PRO A 188 -19.89 10.26 -10.35
N ASN A 189 -18.83 10.31 -9.53
CA ASN A 189 -17.62 11.06 -9.86
C ASN A 189 -16.84 10.46 -11.05
N PHE A 190 -17.10 9.21 -11.44
CA PHE A 190 -16.55 8.68 -12.68
C PHE A 190 -17.00 9.52 -13.87
N VAL A 191 -18.30 9.82 -13.95
CA VAL A 191 -18.85 10.69 -15.00
C VAL A 191 -18.26 12.09 -14.91
N ARG A 192 -18.15 12.66 -13.70
CA ARG A 192 -17.53 13.98 -13.51
C ARG A 192 -16.12 14.03 -14.09
N ARG A 193 -15.30 13.05 -13.80
CA ARG A 193 -13.91 12.96 -14.31
C ARG A 193 -13.85 12.74 -15.82
N LEU A 194 -14.79 11.98 -16.39
CA LEU A 194 -14.89 11.85 -17.85
C LEU A 194 -15.19 13.20 -18.52
N PHE A 195 -16.09 14.01 -17.95
CA PHE A 195 -16.36 15.36 -18.44
C PHE A 195 -15.13 16.28 -18.31
N GLU A 196 -14.42 16.23 -17.19
CA GLU A 196 -13.18 16.99 -16.98
C GLU A 196 -12.09 16.61 -18.00
N SER A 197 -12.04 15.35 -18.42
CA SER A 197 -11.09 14.86 -19.41
C SER A 197 -11.48 15.23 -20.85
N GLU A 198 -12.77 15.24 -21.20
CA GLU A 198 -13.26 15.47 -22.56
C GLU A 198 -13.56 16.94 -22.85
N VAL A 199 -13.84 17.76 -21.83
CA VAL A 199 -14.29 19.14 -21.95
C VAL A 199 -13.26 20.07 -21.37
N ALA A 200 -12.49 20.74 -22.24
CA ALA A 200 -11.42 21.65 -21.82
C ALA A 200 -11.95 22.79 -20.94
N GLU A 201 -13.14 23.31 -21.25
CA GLU A 201 -13.81 24.39 -20.52
C GLU A 201 -14.21 23.98 -19.08
N ILE A 202 -14.33 22.68 -18.79
CA ILE A 202 -14.49 22.17 -17.42
C ILE A 202 -13.10 22.05 -16.74
N SER A 203 -12.10 21.58 -17.47
CA SER A 203 -10.74 21.43 -16.96
C SER A 203 -10.13 22.79 -16.56
N ASP A 204 -10.36 23.85 -17.33
CA ASP A 204 -9.91 25.23 -17.06
C ASP A 204 -10.84 26.03 -16.12
N ARG A 205 -11.95 25.40 -15.67
CA ARG A 205 -12.96 25.98 -14.78
C ARG A 205 -13.78 27.12 -15.37
N THR A 206 -13.79 27.31 -16.68
CA THR A 206 -14.70 28.24 -17.37
C THR A 206 -16.14 27.75 -17.28
N VAL A 207 -16.32 26.45 -17.33
CA VAL A 207 -17.60 25.75 -17.08
C VAL A 207 -17.46 24.91 -15.83
N GLU A 208 -18.43 25.00 -14.93
CA GLU A 208 -18.47 24.23 -13.71
C GLU A 208 -19.56 23.12 -13.80
N LEU A 209 -19.20 21.92 -13.40
CA LEU A 209 -20.13 20.83 -13.24
C LEU A 209 -20.70 20.87 -11.81
N ARG A 210 -21.89 21.48 -11.65
CA ARG A 210 -22.53 21.76 -10.36
C ARG A 210 -23.13 20.51 -9.72
N ALA A 211 -23.85 19.69 -10.51
CA ALA A 211 -24.48 18.49 -9.98
C ALA A 211 -24.42 17.33 -10.97
N VAL A 212 -24.38 16.12 -10.42
CA VAL A 212 -24.50 14.85 -11.15
C VAL A 212 -25.51 13.97 -10.42
N ALA A 213 -26.54 13.53 -11.14
CA ALA A 213 -27.47 12.50 -10.67
C ALA A 213 -27.37 11.32 -11.62
N ARG A 214 -26.96 10.13 -11.10
CA ARG A 214 -26.64 8.96 -11.90
C ARG A 214 -27.35 7.71 -11.43
N GLU A 215 -27.98 7.02 -12.36
CA GLU A 215 -28.36 5.63 -12.26
C GLU A 215 -27.46 4.84 -13.20
N ALA A 216 -26.44 4.23 -12.63
CA ALA A 216 -25.32 3.65 -13.38
C ALA A 216 -25.80 2.57 -14.37
N GLY A 217 -25.37 2.67 -15.62
CA GLY A 217 -25.78 1.80 -16.72
C GLY A 217 -27.09 2.18 -17.41
N TYR A 218 -27.84 3.13 -16.86
CA TYR A 218 -29.13 3.54 -17.42
C TYR A 218 -29.13 5.00 -17.87
N ARG A 219 -28.93 5.92 -16.93
CA ARG A 219 -29.04 7.35 -17.22
C ARG A 219 -28.27 8.20 -16.24
N THR A 220 -27.61 9.22 -16.76
CA THR A 220 -26.98 10.29 -15.98
C THR A 220 -27.53 11.65 -16.41
N LYS A 221 -27.85 12.50 -15.44
CA LYS A 221 -28.10 13.93 -15.64
C LYS A 221 -26.98 14.75 -15.03
N VAL A 222 -26.49 15.71 -15.81
CA VAL A 222 -25.37 16.59 -15.43
C VAL A 222 -25.85 18.02 -15.54
N ALA A 223 -25.73 18.78 -14.44
CA ALA A 223 -26.04 20.21 -14.44
C ALA A 223 -24.75 21.03 -14.49
N VAL A 224 -24.65 21.90 -15.49
CA VAL A 224 -23.47 22.71 -15.78
C VAL A 224 -23.76 24.19 -15.66
N TYR A 225 -22.76 24.96 -15.24
CA TYR A 225 -22.87 26.39 -15.00
C TYR A 225 -21.61 27.11 -15.49
N THR A 226 -21.75 28.38 -15.84
CA THR A 226 -20.62 29.28 -16.12
C THR A 226 -20.91 30.67 -15.57
N HIS A 227 -19.86 31.34 -15.15
CA HIS A 227 -19.90 32.76 -14.78
C HIS A 227 -19.69 33.68 -15.97
N ASP A 228 -19.26 33.17 -17.12
CA ASP A 228 -19.04 33.95 -18.33
C ASP A 228 -20.28 33.90 -19.25
N ASP A 229 -20.98 35.01 -19.36
CA ASP A 229 -22.18 35.14 -20.18
C ASP A 229 -21.93 34.88 -21.69
N LYS A 230 -20.67 34.90 -22.13
CA LYS A 230 -20.29 34.64 -23.52
C LYS A 230 -20.14 33.13 -23.81
N VAL A 231 -20.11 32.30 -22.79
CA VAL A 231 -19.91 30.85 -22.91
C VAL A 231 -21.25 30.13 -22.73
N ASP A 232 -21.62 29.31 -23.69
CA ASP A 232 -22.73 28.37 -23.51
C ASP A 232 -22.21 27.09 -22.81
N PRO A 233 -22.53 26.86 -21.51
CA PRO A 233 -21.99 25.72 -20.77
C PRO A 233 -22.51 24.39 -21.29
N VAL A 234 -23.73 24.34 -21.83
CA VAL A 234 -24.30 23.10 -22.40
C VAL A 234 -23.65 22.81 -23.75
N GLY A 235 -23.53 23.82 -24.61
CA GLY A 235 -22.88 23.69 -25.91
C GLY A 235 -21.42 23.25 -25.80
N ALA A 236 -20.68 23.77 -24.82
CA ALA A 236 -19.30 23.38 -24.53
C ALA A 236 -19.19 21.89 -24.18
N CYS A 237 -20.08 21.38 -23.34
CA CYS A 237 -20.12 19.97 -22.93
C CYS A 237 -20.59 19.03 -24.04
N VAL A 238 -21.54 19.44 -24.85
CA VAL A 238 -22.04 18.66 -26.00
C VAL A 238 -20.97 18.54 -27.08
N GLY A 239 -20.31 19.67 -27.39
CA GLY A 239 -19.29 19.76 -28.41
C GLY A 239 -19.87 19.78 -29.83
N LEU A 240 -18.98 19.98 -30.82
CA LEU A 240 -19.38 20.07 -32.22
C LEU A 240 -20.08 18.76 -32.66
N ARG A 241 -21.35 18.89 -33.14
CA ARG A 241 -22.19 17.76 -33.53
C ARG A 241 -22.34 16.66 -32.46
N GLY A 242 -22.19 17.00 -31.20
CA GLY A 242 -22.29 16.08 -30.08
C GLY A 242 -21.08 15.16 -29.90
N ALA A 243 -19.91 15.51 -30.43
CA ALA A 243 -18.74 14.62 -30.42
C ALA A 243 -18.27 14.30 -29.00
N ARG A 244 -18.21 15.31 -28.12
CA ARG A 244 -17.72 15.14 -26.74
C ARG A 244 -18.66 14.25 -25.92
N VAL A 245 -19.96 14.55 -25.93
CA VAL A 245 -20.92 13.74 -25.19
C VAL A 245 -21.00 12.32 -25.74
N LYS A 246 -20.84 12.12 -27.05
CA LYS A 246 -20.80 10.77 -27.65
C LYS A 246 -19.60 9.95 -27.18
N ASN A 247 -18.44 10.58 -26.98
CA ASN A 247 -17.26 9.89 -26.43
C ASN A 247 -17.53 9.42 -24.99
N ILE A 248 -18.11 10.29 -24.16
CA ILE A 248 -18.49 9.96 -22.79
C ILE A 248 -19.55 8.83 -22.77
N VAL A 249 -20.60 8.92 -23.58
CA VAL A 249 -21.65 7.89 -23.69
C VAL A 249 -21.06 6.55 -24.12
N ARG A 250 -20.08 6.55 -25.06
CA ARG A 250 -19.40 5.34 -25.50
C ARG A 250 -18.58 4.72 -24.36
N GLU A 251 -17.86 5.53 -23.59
CA GLU A 251 -17.10 5.05 -22.44
C GLU A 251 -18.01 4.48 -21.34
N LEU A 252 -19.20 5.04 -21.18
CA LEU A 252 -20.21 4.58 -20.24
C LEU A 252 -21.07 3.42 -20.78
N ASN A 253 -20.61 2.72 -21.81
CA ASN A 253 -21.32 1.59 -22.44
C ASN A 253 -22.76 1.92 -22.84
N ASN A 254 -22.95 3.07 -23.51
CA ASN A 254 -24.24 3.60 -23.98
C ASN A 254 -25.23 4.03 -22.89
N GLU A 255 -24.77 4.32 -21.67
CA GLU A 255 -25.54 5.00 -20.65
C GLU A 255 -26.02 6.38 -21.19
N LYS A 256 -27.30 6.69 -21.06
CA LYS A 256 -27.84 7.96 -21.53
C LYS A 256 -27.32 9.12 -20.68
N VAL A 257 -26.83 10.17 -21.33
CA VAL A 257 -26.30 11.36 -20.65
C VAL A 257 -27.09 12.58 -21.10
N ASP A 258 -27.78 13.22 -20.15
CA ASP A 258 -28.48 14.50 -20.36
C ASP A 258 -27.66 15.61 -19.69
N ILE A 259 -27.45 16.68 -20.47
CA ILE A 259 -26.73 17.87 -19.98
C ILE A 259 -27.74 19.01 -19.91
N ILE A 260 -27.89 19.59 -18.72
CA ILE A 260 -28.80 20.71 -18.47
C ILE A 260 -28.04 21.91 -17.90
N ARG A 261 -28.59 23.11 -18.12
CA ARG A 261 -28.06 24.31 -17.45
C ARG A 261 -28.46 24.26 -15.98
N TRP A 262 -27.52 24.56 -15.10
CA TRP A 262 -27.81 24.73 -13.68
C TRP A 262 -28.70 25.97 -13.46
N ASN A 263 -29.74 25.81 -12.67
CA ASN A 263 -30.56 26.90 -12.16
C ASN A 263 -30.69 26.75 -10.64
N GLU A 264 -30.71 27.87 -9.92
CA GLU A 264 -30.96 27.91 -8.49
C GLU A 264 -32.42 27.63 -8.16
N ASP A 265 -33.34 27.99 -9.07
CA ASP A 265 -34.75 27.61 -8.94
C ASP A 265 -34.97 26.17 -9.38
N VAL A 266 -35.36 25.32 -8.42
CA VAL A 266 -35.62 23.89 -8.64
C VAL A 266 -36.81 23.62 -9.57
N LYS A 267 -37.63 24.63 -9.86
CA LYS A 267 -38.81 24.51 -10.70
C LYS A 267 -38.53 24.78 -12.19
N GLU A 268 -37.40 25.38 -12.50
CA GLU A 268 -36.94 25.57 -13.87
C GLU A 268 -35.98 24.45 -14.30
#